data_913d2d72d63a9d00185819f4e1a7e7fb
#
_entry.id   913d2d72d63a9d00185819f4e1a7e7fb
#
_cell.length_a   1.000
_cell.length_b   1.000
_cell.length_c   1.000
_cell.angle_alpha   90.00
_cell.angle_beta   90.00
_cell.angle_gamma   90.00
#
_symmetry.space_group_name_H-M   'P 1'
#
loop_
_entity.id
_entity.type
_entity.pdbx_description
1 polymer ?
#
loop_
_entity_poly.entity_id
_entity_poly.type
_entity_poly.pdbx_seq_one_letter_code
_entity_poly.pdbx_strand_id
1 'polypeptide(L)'
;MTDATYNVMMPDKGVPIKAWTKGVPLEDAARQQLLNVAQLPFIYKWVAAMPDVHWGIGATVGSVIPTRGAIIPAAVGVDIGCGMMAVKTSLHANHLPDDLHAIRAAIEKAVPHGRTDNGGKNDRSAWSETPAHHAEVWAKMEPAYTAIVEKYPKLNHMQRINHLGTLGTGNHFIEVCLDENENVWFLLHSGSRGVGNRFGTFFIELAKNDMRQWMINLPDKDLAYLPQGTEHFEDYVRAVHWAQDYALANRDLMMQNMIAAVQDSGEVPAFEANVEVVSCHHNYVTWEHHYGENVLITRKGAVRAREGDMGIIPGSMGARSYIVRGKGNPESFMSCSHGAGRAMSRTEAKRRFTLDDHAKATAGVECRKDADVIDETPMAYKSIDAVMEAQRDLVDVVHTLRQVVCVKG
;
A
#
# COMPACT_ATOMS: atom_id res chain seq x y z
N MET A 1 -18.30 2.10 31.46
CA MET A 1 -17.89 2.65 30.13
C MET A 1 -16.62 1.91 29.75
N THR A 2 -16.66 1.05 28.77
CA THR A 2 -15.44 0.45 28.24
C THR A 2 -14.56 1.57 27.71
N ASP A 3 -13.32 1.65 28.19
CA ASP A 3 -12.36 2.67 27.77
C ASP A 3 -12.13 2.54 26.25
N ALA A 4 -12.49 3.57 25.47
CA ALA A 4 -12.37 3.54 24.02
C ALA A 4 -10.92 3.22 23.61
N THR A 5 -10.71 2.39 22.62
CA THR A 5 -9.37 2.00 22.11
C THR A 5 -8.67 3.12 21.36
N TYR A 6 -9.40 4.18 20.98
CA TYR A 6 -8.89 5.33 20.24
C TYR A 6 -8.88 6.62 21.08
N ASN A 7 -8.05 7.57 20.68
CA ASN A 7 -8.06 8.95 21.14
C ASN A 7 -9.00 9.78 20.26
N VAL A 8 -9.64 10.81 20.83
CA VAL A 8 -10.44 11.79 20.08
C VAL A 8 -9.69 13.11 20.02
N MET A 9 -9.51 13.64 18.82
CA MET A 9 -8.98 14.99 18.60
C MET A 9 -10.06 15.85 17.96
N MET A 10 -10.20 17.08 18.44
CA MET A 10 -11.18 18.04 17.94
C MET A 10 -10.44 19.21 17.28
N PRO A 11 -10.67 19.50 15.99
CA PRO A 11 -10.25 20.76 15.40
C PRO A 11 -11.12 21.92 15.92
N ASP A 12 -10.65 23.14 15.78
CA ASP A 12 -11.45 24.35 16.13
C ASP A 12 -12.73 24.44 15.29
N LYS A 13 -12.68 23.95 14.06
CA LYS A 13 -13.80 23.85 13.12
C LYS A 13 -13.75 22.52 12.39
N GLY A 14 -14.93 21.94 12.09
CA GLY A 14 -15.03 20.71 11.34
C GLY A 14 -15.49 19.52 12.17
N VAL A 15 -15.05 18.32 11.79
CA VAL A 15 -15.48 17.05 12.39
C VAL A 15 -14.41 16.49 13.35
N PRO A 16 -14.80 15.60 14.29
CA PRO A 16 -13.84 14.90 15.14
C PRO A 16 -12.86 14.03 14.33
N ILE A 17 -11.74 13.68 14.97
CA ILE A 17 -10.80 12.67 14.51
C ILE A 17 -10.74 11.57 15.55
N LYS A 18 -10.97 10.31 15.15
CA LYS A 18 -10.79 9.12 15.98
C LYS A 18 -9.49 8.45 15.62
N ALA A 19 -8.52 8.46 16.53
CA ALA A 19 -7.17 7.98 16.27
C ALA A 19 -6.80 6.79 17.16
N TRP A 20 -6.52 5.65 16.57
CA TRP A 20 -6.05 4.42 17.24
C TRP A 20 -4.57 4.52 17.61
N THR A 21 -4.19 5.61 18.26
CA THR A 21 -2.80 5.94 18.60
C THR A 21 -2.47 5.80 20.09
N LYS A 22 -3.27 5.05 20.85
CA LYS A 22 -2.94 4.74 22.25
C LYS A 22 -1.71 3.81 22.29
N GLY A 23 -0.64 4.30 22.93
CA GLY A 23 0.63 3.55 23.01
C GLY A 23 1.50 3.58 21.75
N VAL A 24 1.09 4.33 20.71
CA VAL A 24 1.86 4.50 19.47
C VAL A 24 2.12 5.99 19.21
N PRO A 25 3.34 6.40 18.85
CA PRO A 25 3.66 7.81 18.62
C PRO A 25 2.90 8.38 17.42
N LEU A 26 2.41 9.61 17.56
CA LEU A 26 1.82 10.43 16.51
C LEU A 26 2.64 11.73 16.40
N GLU A 27 3.27 11.93 15.23
CA GLU A 27 4.06 13.14 14.94
C GLU A 27 3.17 14.39 14.86
N ASP A 28 3.67 15.54 15.32
CA ASP A 28 2.92 16.81 15.26
C ASP A 28 2.54 17.20 13.83
N ALA A 29 3.42 16.96 12.86
CA ALA A 29 3.13 17.20 11.45
C ALA A 29 1.96 16.33 10.92
N ALA A 30 1.90 15.06 11.30
CA ALA A 30 0.79 14.18 10.96
C ALA A 30 -0.51 14.59 11.69
N ARG A 31 -0.41 14.98 12.96
CA ARG A 31 -1.54 15.54 13.71
C ARG A 31 -2.12 16.77 13.01
N GLN A 32 -1.27 17.70 12.55
CA GLN A 32 -1.73 18.89 11.85
C GLN A 32 -2.41 18.55 10.52
N GLN A 33 -1.91 17.57 9.76
CA GLN A 33 -2.57 17.11 8.53
C GLN A 33 -3.95 16.53 8.80
N LEU A 34 -4.12 15.74 9.87
CA LEU A 34 -5.44 15.21 10.27
C LEU A 34 -6.41 16.36 10.61
N LEU A 35 -5.94 17.37 11.37
CA LEU A 35 -6.73 18.54 11.70
C LEU A 35 -7.15 19.33 10.45
N ASN A 36 -6.26 19.47 9.46
CA ASN A 36 -6.56 20.15 8.21
C ASN A 36 -7.63 19.40 7.39
N VAL A 37 -7.53 18.08 7.29
CA VAL A 37 -8.54 17.23 6.60
C VAL A 37 -9.90 17.35 7.29
N ALA A 38 -9.93 17.27 8.61
CA ALA A 38 -11.16 17.30 9.41
C ALA A 38 -11.95 18.63 9.31
N GLN A 39 -11.30 19.70 8.83
CA GLN A 39 -11.96 21.01 8.61
C GLN A 39 -12.71 21.09 7.27
N LEU A 40 -12.54 20.15 6.36
CA LEU A 40 -13.21 20.19 5.07
C LEU A 40 -14.72 19.93 5.22
N PRO A 41 -15.59 20.72 4.56
CA PRO A 41 -17.03 20.74 4.84
C PRO A 41 -17.78 19.49 4.38
N PHE A 42 -17.16 18.65 3.56
CA PHE A 42 -17.75 17.42 2.98
C PHE A 42 -17.24 16.14 3.66
N ILE A 43 -16.47 16.24 4.75
CA ILE A 43 -16.08 15.07 5.56
C ILE A 43 -17.32 14.56 6.31
N TYR A 44 -17.59 13.24 6.18
CA TYR A 44 -18.74 12.62 6.82
C TYR A 44 -18.40 12.12 8.21
N LYS A 45 -19.11 12.65 9.22
CA LYS A 45 -19.03 12.30 10.65
C LYS A 45 -17.66 12.54 11.32
N TRP A 46 -16.60 11.85 10.94
CA TRP A 46 -15.25 11.99 11.47
C TRP A 46 -14.20 11.44 10.53
N VAL A 47 -12.94 11.79 10.74
CA VAL A 47 -11.77 11.14 10.13
C VAL A 47 -11.30 10.03 11.07
N ALA A 48 -10.99 8.84 10.55
CA ALA A 48 -10.34 7.79 11.32
C ALA A 48 -8.85 7.71 10.98
N ALA A 49 -7.99 7.61 12.01
CA ALA A 49 -6.55 7.47 11.86
C ALA A 49 -6.10 6.15 12.49
N MET A 50 -5.43 5.33 11.69
CA MET A 50 -4.94 4.00 12.09
C MET A 50 -3.65 4.13 12.92
N PRO A 51 -3.26 3.08 13.68
CA PRO A 51 -2.08 3.16 14.56
C PRO A 51 -0.76 3.49 13.85
N ASP A 52 -0.63 3.05 12.60
CA ASP A 52 0.53 3.28 11.75
C ASP A 52 0.59 4.69 11.13
N VAL A 53 -0.35 5.56 11.47
CA VAL A 53 -0.46 6.92 10.91
C VAL A 53 0.85 7.70 11.01
N HIS A 54 1.23 8.32 9.89
CA HIS A 54 2.42 9.16 9.77
C HIS A 54 2.26 10.22 8.67
N TRP A 55 3.19 11.15 8.61
CA TRP A 55 3.15 12.21 7.61
C TRP A 55 3.14 11.67 6.17
N GLY A 56 2.33 12.28 5.31
CA GLY A 56 2.23 11.99 3.89
C GLY A 56 1.96 13.25 3.07
N ILE A 57 2.12 13.21 1.74
CA ILE A 57 1.79 14.34 0.88
C ILE A 57 0.26 14.50 0.83
N GLY A 58 -0.24 15.70 1.12
CA GLY A 58 -1.66 16.04 1.15
C GLY A 58 -2.34 15.56 2.43
N ALA A 59 -2.58 14.26 2.57
CA ALA A 59 -3.15 13.65 3.76
C ALA A 59 -2.19 12.63 4.36
N THR A 60 -2.34 12.35 5.67
CA THR A 60 -1.55 11.33 6.36
C THR A 60 -1.71 9.95 5.70
N VAL A 61 -0.64 9.17 5.69
CA VAL A 61 -0.71 7.72 5.50
C VAL A 61 -1.23 7.11 6.80
N GLY A 62 -2.09 6.12 6.75
CA GLY A 62 -2.83 5.59 7.90
C GLY A 62 -4.17 6.30 8.13
N SER A 63 -4.75 6.93 7.09
CA SER A 63 -6.02 7.65 7.18
C SER A 63 -7.17 6.96 6.46
N VAL A 64 -8.36 7.07 7.06
CA VAL A 64 -9.66 6.73 6.46
C VAL A 64 -10.50 8.00 6.42
N ILE A 65 -10.80 8.47 5.22
CA ILE A 65 -11.43 9.77 4.98
C ILE A 65 -12.76 9.54 4.26
N PRO A 66 -13.88 9.53 5.00
CA PRO A 66 -15.21 9.43 4.42
C PRO A 66 -15.65 10.79 3.87
N THR A 67 -16.06 10.83 2.61
CA THR A 67 -16.51 12.08 1.99
C THR A 67 -17.91 11.94 1.40
N ARG A 68 -18.63 13.06 1.37
CA ARG A 68 -19.95 13.20 0.74
C ARG A 68 -19.92 14.35 -0.24
N GLY A 69 -20.13 14.05 -1.53
CA GLY A 69 -20.17 15.07 -2.58
C GLY A 69 -18.81 15.59 -3.06
N ALA A 70 -17.70 14.98 -2.69
CA ALA A 70 -16.37 15.35 -3.18
C ALA A 70 -15.35 14.21 -3.03
N ILE A 71 -14.25 14.29 -3.79
CA ILE A 71 -13.07 13.43 -3.66
C ILE A 71 -11.80 14.28 -3.60
N ILE A 72 -10.84 13.87 -2.78
CA ILE A 72 -9.54 14.55 -2.61
C ILE A 72 -8.46 13.68 -3.28
N PRO A 73 -7.96 14.01 -4.48
CA PRO A 73 -6.98 13.16 -5.17
C PRO A 73 -5.70 12.90 -4.36
N ALA A 74 -5.18 13.89 -3.66
CA ALA A 74 -3.99 13.73 -2.82
C ALA A 74 -4.22 12.82 -1.60
N ALA A 75 -5.49 12.65 -1.16
CA ALA A 75 -5.83 11.73 -0.08
C ALA A 75 -5.84 10.26 -0.53
N VAL A 76 -5.95 9.96 -1.82
CA VAL A 76 -5.66 8.62 -2.37
C VAL A 76 -4.15 8.42 -2.49
N GLY A 77 -3.43 9.48 -2.83
CA GLY A 77 -2.00 9.46 -3.10
C GLY A 77 -1.67 9.14 -4.56
N VAL A 78 -0.38 9.05 -4.85
CA VAL A 78 0.11 8.80 -6.22
C VAL A 78 0.36 7.32 -6.51
N ASP A 79 0.52 6.48 -5.49
CA ASP A 79 0.60 5.03 -5.66
C ASP A 79 -0.79 4.41 -5.50
N ILE A 80 -1.64 4.73 -6.48
CA ILE A 80 -3.05 4.30 -6.52
C ILE A 80 -3.12 2.77 -6.58
N GLY A 81 -3.98 2.17 -5.76
CA GLY A 81 -4.17 0.72 -5.73
C GLY A 81 -3.01 -0.05 -5.10
N CYS A 82 -2.01 0.64 -4.49
CA CYS A 82 -1.00 -0.06 -3.71
C CYS A 82 -1.65 -1.01 -2.71
N GLY A 83 -1.07 -2.18 -2.55
CA GLY A 83 -1.65 -3.24 -1.75
C GLY A 83 -0.75 -4.45 -1.62
N MET A 84 -1.25 -5.43 -0.91
CA MET A 84 -0.56 -6.67 -0.58
C MET A 84 -1.26 -7.88 -1.20
N MET A 85 -0.47 -8.92 -1.46
CA MET A 85 -0.95 -10.26 -1.77
C MET A 85 -0.14 -11.29 -0.97
N ALA A 86 -0.82 -12.27 -0.40
CA ALA A 86 -0.20 -13.38 0.31
C ALA A 86 -0.80 -14.71 -0.18
N VAL A 87 0.06 -15.70 -0.37
CA VAL A 87 -0.32 -17.04 -0.80
C VAL A 87 0.34 -18.06 0.10
N LYS A 88 -0.47 -18.91 0.73
CA LYS A 88 -0.01 -20.10 1.46
C LYS A 88 0.27 -21.22 0.47
N THR A 89 1.42 -21.85 0.61
CA THR A 89 1.83 -23.00 -0.19
C THR A 89 1.64 -24.30 0.58
N SER A 90 1.78 -25.44 -0.10
CA SER A 90 1.90 -26.75 0.53
C SER A 90 3.29 -27.06 1.08
N LEU A 91 4.26 -26.14 0.92
CA LEU A 91 5.61 -26.27 1.46
C LEU A 91 5.61 -26.05 2.98
N HIS A 92 6.55 -26.72 3.63
CA HIS A 92 6.89 -26.52 5.04
C HIS A 92 8.37 -26.14 5.14
N ALA A 93 8.79 -25.54 6.24
CA ALA A 93 10.15 -25.03 6.44
C ALA A 93 11.24 -26.07 6.11
N ASN A 94 11.03 -27.34 6.44
CA ASN A 94 11.98 -28.43 6.14
C ASN A 94 12.12 -28.77 4.65
N HIS A 95 11.30 -28.19 3.79
CA HIS A 95 11.45 -28.29 2.32
C HIS A 95 12.33 -27.18 1.75
N LEU A 96 12.64 -26.15 2.55
CA LEU A 96 13.53 -25.07 2.14
C LEU A 96 15.00 -25.49 2.35
N PRO A 97 15.92 -25.12 1.45
CA PRO A 97 17.35 -25.34 1.65
C PRO A 97 17.90 -24.44 2.78
N ASP A 98 19.02 -24.85 3.36
CA ASP A 98 19.71 -24.07 4.39
C ASP A 98 20.20 -22.70 3.87
N ASP A 99 20.61 -22.64 2.58
CA ASP A 99 20.96 -21.40 1.89
C ASP A 99 19.84 -20.98 0.96
N LEU A 100 19.20 -19.87 1.27
CA LEU A 100 18.07 -19.32 0.50
C LEU A 100 18.49 -18.37 -0.64
N HIS A 101 19.79 -18.20 -0.87
CA HIS A 101 20.29 -17.30 -1.91
C HIS A 101 19.80 -17.64 -3.30
N ALA A 102 19.77 -18.94 -3.66
CA ALA A 102 19.31 -19.41 -4.96
C ALA A 102 17.81 -19.09 -5.16
N ILE A 103 16.97 -19.27 -4.15
CA ILE A 103 15.55 -18.90 -4.18
C ILE A 103 15.40 -17.39 -4.36
N ARG A 104 16.15 -16.59 -3.60
CA ARG A 104 16.13 -15.12 -3.78
C ARG A 104 16.53 -14.72 -5.20
N ALA A 105 17.62 -15.26 -5.71
CA ALA A 105 18.12 -14.98 -7.06
C ALA A 105 17.12 -15.38 -8.15
N ALA A 106 16.41 -16.51 -7.99
CA ALA A 106 15.36 -16.93 -8.91
C ALA A 106 14.19 -15.92 -8.95
N ILE A 107 13.73 -15.45 -7.78
CA ILE A 107 12.68 -14.44 -7.67
C ILE A 107 13.15 -13.11 -8.29
N GLU A 108 14.35 -12.65 -7.97
CA GLU A 108 14.94 -11.40 -8.50
C GLU A 108 15.04 -11.43 -10.04
N LYS A 109 15.34 -12.60 -10.62
CA LYS A 109 15.39 -12.81 -12.06
C LYS A 109 14.00 -12.81 -12.71
N ALA A 110 13.00 -13.37 -12.04
CA ALA A 110 11.65 -13.56 -12.57
C ALA A 110 10.75 -12.31 -12.45
N VAL A 111 11.06 -11.36 -11.56
CA VAL A 111 10.27 -10.17 -11.36
C VAL A 111 11.17 -8.94 -11.47
N PRO A 112 11.05 -8.13 -12.53
CA PRO A 112 11.81 -6.88 -12.67
C PRO A 112 11.59 -5.94 -11.48
N HIS A 113 12.68 -5.43 -10.92
CA HIS A 113 12.70 -4.58 -9.72
C HIS A 113 13.88 -3.63 -9.72
N GLY A 114 13.86 -2.69 -8.78
CA GLY A 114 14.93 -1.73 -8.60
C GLY A 114 14.63 -0.38 -9.22
N ARG A 115 15.55 0.55 -9.07
CA ARG A 115 15.43 1.94 -9.50
C ARG A 115 16.32 2.22 -10.70
N THR A 116 15.76 2.93 -11.68
CA THR A 116 16.52 3.65 -12.70
C THR A 116 16.27 5.14 -12.57
N ASP A 117 17.21 5.94 -13.05
CA ASP A 117 17.18 7.37 -12.78
C ASP A 117 16.03 8.12 -13.44
N ASN A 118 15.32 7.59 -14.44
CA ASN A 118 14.24 8.34 -15.11
C ASN A 118 13.13 7.50 -15.78
N GLY A 119 13.00 6.20 -15.50
CA GLY A 119 11.99 5.37 -16.20
C GLY A 119 12.16 5.31 -17.71
N GLY A 120 13.40 5.44 -18.18
CA GLY A 120 13.77 5.44 -19.59
C GLY A 120 13.87 4.03 -20.19
N LYS A 121 14.48 3.90 -21.38
CA LYS A 121 14.63 2.62 -22.11
C LYS A 121 15.38 1.53 -21.33
N ASN A 122 16.15 1.89 -20.32
CA ASN A 122 16.94 0.99 -19.47
C ASN A 122 16.34 0.86 -18.07
N ASP A 123 15.03 0.95 -17.95
CA ASP A 123 14.34 0.81 -16.67
C ASP A 123 14.47 -0.62 -16.15
N ARG A 124 15.24 -0.79 -15.07
CA ARG A 124 15.49 -2.10 -14.43
C ARG A 124 14.22 -2.72 -13.85
N SER A 125 13.22 -1.89 -13.56
CA SER A 125 11.91 -2.34 -13.06
C SER A 125 10.85 -2.48 -14.14
N ALA A 126 11.26 -2.63 -15.40
CA ALA A 126 10.38 -2.87 -16.54
C ALA A 126 10.86 -4.11 -17.34
N TRP A 127 9.93 -4.79 -17.97
CA TRP A 127 10.26 -5.83 -18.94
C TRP A 127 10.95 -5.21 -20.16
N SER A 128 12.03 -5.80 -20.63
CA SER A 128 12.60 -5.48 -21.93
C SER A 128 11.67 -5.97 -23.06
N GLU A 129 11.12 -7.17 -22.90
CA GLU A 129 10.07 -7.76 -23.72
C GLU A 129 8.96 -8.24 -22.79
N THR A 130 7.74 -7.73 -23.00
CA THR A 130 6.59 -8.08 -22.18
C THR A 130 6.21 -9.56 -22.41
N PRO A 131 6.11 -10.41 -21.39
CA PRO A 131 5.66 -11.78 -21.54
C PRO A 131 4.26 -11.86 -22.18
N ALA A 132 4.01 -12.88 -23.00
CA ALA A 132 2.76 -13.02 -23.76
C ALA A 132 1.50 -12.97 -22.86
N HIS A 133 1.53 -13.68 -21.73
CA HIS A 133 0.40 -13.71 -20.79
C HIS A 133 0.17 -12.35 -20.12
N HIS A 134 1.20 -11.51 -19.92
CA HIS A 134 1.04 -10.12 -19.46
C HIS A 134 0.38 -9.24 -20.52
N ALA A 135 0.77 -9.44 -21.80
CA ALA A 135 0.16 -8.74 -22.93
C ALA A 135 -1.33 -9.08 -23.08
N GLU A 136 -1.73 -10.32 -22.83
CA GLU A 136 -3.13 -10.74 -22.83
C GLU A 136 -3.96 -10.06 -21.71
N VAL A 137 -3.38 -9.92 -20.50
CA VAL A 137 -4.01 -9.19 -19.40
C VAL A 137 -4.14 -7.71 -19.77
N TRP A 138 -3.07 -7.11 -20.30
CA TRP A 138 -3.11 -5.72 -20.77
C TRP A 138 -4.18 -5.48 -21.82
N ALA A 139 -4.34 -6.35 -22.83
CA ALA A 139 -5.32 -6.22 -23.90
C ALA A 139 -6.76 -6.07 -23.38
N LYS A 140 -7.08 -6.66 -22.21
CA LYS A 140 -8.39 -6.51 -21.55
C LYS A 140 -8.56 -5.13 -20.89
N MET A 141 -7.48 -4.50 -20.47
CA MET A 141 -7.47 -3.22 -19.75
C MET A 141 -7.28 -2.02 -20.69
N GLU A 142 -6.68 -2.25 -21.86
CA GLU A 142 -6.28 -1.22 -22.81
C GLU A 142 -7.44 -0.33 -23.31
N PRO A 143 -8.63 -0.84 -23.61
CA PRO A 143 -9.73 0.01 -24.10
C PRO A 143 -10.11 1.11 -23.11
N ALA A 144 -10.20 0.80 -21.82
CA ALA A 144 -10.51 1.78 -20.78
C ALA A 144 -9.35 2.76 -20.56
N TYR A 145 -8.10 2.29 -20.63
CA TYR A 145 -6.92 3.15 -20.59
C TYR A 145 -6.92 4.14 -21.78
N THR A 146 -7.15 3.66 -22.98
CA THR A 146 -7.18 4.47 -24.20
C THR A 146 -8.21 5.58 -24.10
N ALA A 147 -9.43 5.27 -23.63
CA ALA A 147 -10.46 6.28 -23.42
C ALA A 147 -10.06 7.41 -22.44
N ILE A 148 -9.29 7.07 -21.39
CA ILE A 148 -8.75 8.06 -20.46
C ILE A 148 -7.67 8.93 -21.14
N VAL A 149 -6.76 8.32 -21.87
CA VAL A 149 -5.62 8.99 -22.49
C VAL A 149 -6.02 9.83 -23.70
N GLU A 150 -7.03 9.42 -24.47
CA GLU A 150 -7.59 10.24 -25.56
C GLU A 150 -8.13 11.57 -25.03
N LYS A 151 -8.80 11.54 -23.87
CA LYS A 151 -9.27 12.76 -23.21
C LYS A 151 -8.14 13.59 -22.59
N TYR A 152 -7.14 12.91 -22.02
CA TYR A 152 -6.01 13.52 -21.32
C TYR A 152 -4.68 12.98 -21.86
N PRO A 153 -4.18 13.45 -23.02
CA PRO A 153 -2.97 12.89 -23.66
C PRO A 153 -1.70 12.93 -22.79
N LYS A 154 -1.64 13.84 -21.83
CA LYS A 154 -0.54 13.92 -20.84
C LYS A 154 -0.47 12.68 -19.93
N LEU A 155 -1.54 11.91 -19.83
CA LEU A 155 -1.60 10.69 -19.01
C LEU A 155 -0.96 9.48 -19.69
N ASN A 156 -0.66 9.55 -21.00
CA ASN A 156 -0.01 8.44 -21.70
C ASN A 156 1.36 8.13 -21.09
N HIS A 157 1.55 6.89 -20.63
CA HIS A 157 2.77 6.44 -20.00
C HIS A 157 3.52 5.48 -20.92
N MET A 158 4.81 5.75 -21.17
CA MET A 158 5.63 4.97 -22.11
C MET A 158 5.73 3.49 -21.70
N GLN A 159 5.93 3.23 -20.43
CA GLN A 159 6.14 1.88 -19.88
C GLN A 159 4.84 1.20 -19.39
N ARG A 160 3.66 1.63 -19.86
CA ARG A 160 2.37 1.16 -19.35
C ARG A 160 2.17 -0.35 -19.38
N ILE A 161 2.71 -1.02 -20.40
CA ILE A 161 2.65 -2.48 -20.56
C ILE A 161 3.86 -3.12 -19.86
N ASN A 162 5.05 -2.56 -20.06
CA ASN A 162 6.30 -3.13 -19.55
C ASN A 162 6.43 -3.08 -18.02
N HIS A 163 5.63 -2.25 -17.34
CA HIS A 163 5.55 -2.23 -15.88
C HIS A 163 4.58 -3.25 -15.30
N LEU A 164 3.72 -3.86 -16.11
CA LEU A 164 2.74 -4.84 -15.63
C LEU A 164 3.44 -6.14 -15.21
N GLY A 165 3.15 -6.62 -14.00
CA GLY A 165 3.82 -7.78 -13.41
C GLY A 165 5.23 -7.49 -12.90
N THR A 166 5.50 -6.24 -12.44
CA THR A 166 6.80 -5.81 -11.93
C THR A 166 6.71 -5.18 -10.54
N LEU A 167 7.78 -5.30 -9.75
CA LEU A 167 7.78 -4.89 -8.34
C LEU A 167 7.83 -3.37 -8.18
N GLY A 168 8.72 -2.68 -8.90
CA GLY A 168 8.99 -1.27 -8.69
C GLY A 168 10.09 -1.01 -7.67
N THR A 169 9.92 0.06 -6.89
CA THR A 169 10.94 0.57 -5.97
C THR A 169 10.34 1.06 -4.66
N GLY A 170 11.19 1.49 -3.75
CA GLY A 170 10.79 2.13 -2.50
C GLY A 170 10.43 1.13 -1.43
N ASN A 171 9.21 1.21 -0.91
CA ASN A 171 8.71 0.28 0.12
C ASN A 171 8.15 -1.03 -0.44
N HIS A 172 8.15 -1.20 -1.77
CA HIS A 172 7.71 -2.45 -2.39
C HIS A 172 8.67 -3.60 -2.11
N PHE A 173 8.13 -4.80 -1.99
CA PHE A 173 8.91 -6.00 -1.67
C PHE A 173 8.20 -7.29 -2.11
N ILE A 174 9.00 -8.35 -2.20
CA ILE A 174 8.55 -9.74 -2.31
C ILE A 174 9.22 -10.51 -1.18
N GLU A 175 8.48 -11.34 -0.47
CA GLU A 175 8.98 -12.11 0.67
C GLU A 175 8.57 -13.57 0.62
N VAL A 176 9.46 -14.43 1.11
CA VAL A 176 9.12 -15.78 1.55
C VAL A 176 9.09 -15.76 3.07
N CYS A 177 7.98 -16.24 3.64
CA CYS A 177 7.74 -16.22 5.08
C CYS A 177 7.36 -17.61 5.59
N LEU A 178 7.52 -17.80 6.90
CA LEU A 178 7.01 -18.95 7.63
C LEU A 178 5.94 -18.51 8.62
N ASP A 179 4.83 -19.23 8.69
CA ASP A 179 3.82 -19.02 9.73
C ASP A 179 4.21 -19.70 11.06
N GLU A 180 3.36 -19.59 12.07
CA GLU A 180 3.55 -20.20 13.40
C GLU A 180 3.61 -21.73 13.39
N ASN A 181 3.17 -22.36 12.30
CA ASN A 181 3.24 -23.81 12.07
C ASN A 181 4.33 -24.19 11.07
N GLU A 182 5.26 -23.26 10.76
CA GLU A 182 6.35 -23.44 9.80
C GLU A 182 5.88 -23.71 8.35
N ASN A 183 4.65 -23.38 7.98
CA ASN A 183 4.20 -23.41 6.59
C ASN A 183 4.75 -22.22 5.81
N VAL A 184 5.08 -22.44 4.55
CA VAL A 184 5.69 -21.43 3.68
C VAL A 184 4.60 -20.58 3.03
N TRP A 185 4.76 -19.26 3.15
CA TRP A 185 3.95 -18.23 2.53
C TRP A 185 4.77 -17.39 1.57
N PHE A 186 4.16 -17.00 0.46
CA PHE A 186 4.69 -15.97 -0.42
C PHE A 186 3.90 -14.68 -0.22
N LEU A 187 4.62 -13.58 0.01
CA LEU A 187 4.04 -12.25 0.18
C LEU A 187 4.63 -11.29 -0.84
N LEU A 188 3.80 -10.36 -1.31
CA LEU A 188 4.28 -9.24 -2.10
C LEU A 188 3.49 -7.96 -1.82
N HIS A 189 4.18 -6.83 -2.03
CA HIS A 189 3.68 -5.48 -1.89
C HIS A 189 4.03 -4.68 -3.14
N SER A 190 3.01 -4.23 -3.89
CA SER A 190 3.19 -3.38 -5.07
C SER A 190 1.89 -2.66 -5.43
N GLY A 191 1.99 -1.67 -6.31
CA GLY A 191 0.89 -0.79 -6.73
C GLY A 191 0.75 -0.66 -8.24
N SER A 192 0.15 0.46 -8.68
CA SER A 192 -0.15 0.75 -10.08
C SER A 192 1.02 1.30 -10.89
N ARG A 193 2.22 1.25 -10.32
CA ARG A 193 3.47 1.61 -10.98
C ARG A 193 3.44 3.06 -11.52
N GLY A 194 4.27 3.35 -12.53
CA GLY A 194 4.37 4.67 -13.12
C GLY A 194 3.07 5.20 -13.74
N VAL A 195 2.19 4.31 -14.17
CA VAL A 195 0.90 4.70 -14.77
C VAL A 195 -0.01 5.36 -13.74
N GLY A 196 -0.23 4.67 -12.60
CA GLY A 196 -1.05 5.23 -11.51
C GLY A 196 -0.43 6.48 -10.89
N ASN A 197 0.91 6.52 -10.78
CA ASN A 197 1.62 7.71 -10.31
C ASN A 197 1.33 8.92 -11.22
N ARG A 198 1.35 8.74 -12.54
CA ARG A 198 1.03 9.79 -13.51
C ARG A 198 -0.42 10.24 -13.37
N PHE A 199 -1.37 9.31 -13.21
CA PHE A 199 -2.78 9.64 -12.98
C PHE A 199 -2.96 10.44 -11.69
N GLY A 200 -2.42 9.95 -10.57
CA GLY A 200 -2.50 10.63 -9.27
C GLY A 200 -1.93 12.05 -9.35
N THR A 201 -0.72 12.21 -9.86
CA THR A 201 -0.06 13.51 -9.99
C THR A 201 -0.86 14.48 -10.85
N PHE A 202 -1.38 14.02 -12.00
CA PHE A 202 -2.18 14.87 -12.91
C PHE A 202 -3.46 15.37 -12.25
N PHE A 203 -4.25 14.48 -11.64
CA PHE A 203 -5.53 14.87 -11.04
C PHE A 203 -5.36 15.66 -9.74
N ILE A 204 -4.26 15.48 -9.00
CA ILE A 204 -3.90 16.36 -7.88
C ILE A 204 -3.71 17.80 -8.39
N GLU A 205 -2.93 18.00 -9.46
CA GLU A 205 -2.71 19.33 -10.02
C GLU A 205 -3.97 19.90 -10.69
N LEU A 206 -4.79 19.06 -11.33
CA LEU A 206 -6.08 19.45 -11.89
C LEU A 206 -7.01 20.00 -10.80
N ALA A 207 -7.15 19.28 -9.69
CA ALA A 207 -7.96 19.73 -8.55
C ALA A 207 -7.44 21.06 -7.95
N LYS A 208 -6.11 21.23 -7.84
CA LYS A 208 -5.50 22.50 -7.40
C LYS A 208 -5.83 23.66 -8.37
N ASN A 209 -5.87 23.40 -9.67
CA ASN A 209 -6.25 24.40 -10.66
C ASN A 209 -7.72 24.80 -10.51
N ASP A 210 -8.62 23.83 -10.32
CA ASP A 210 -10.05 24.09 -10.10
C ASP A 210 -10.26 24.94 -8.84
N MET A 211 -9.59 24.62 -7.74
CA MET A 211 -9.67 25.42 -6.49
C MET A 211 -9.19 26.86 -6.71
N ARG A 212 -8.13 27.06 -7.48
CA ARG A 212 -7.63 28.41 -7.83
C ARG A 212 -8.65 29.18 -8.70
N GLN A 213 -9.21 28.53 -9.71
CA GLN A 213 -10.20 29.16 -10.60
C GLN A 213 -11.48 29.55 -9.84
N TRP A 214 -11.89 28.74 -8.89
CA TRP A 214 -13.07 29.01 -8.06
C TRP A 214 -12.78 29.87 -6.82
N MET A 215 -11.56 30.35 -6.64
CA MET A 215 -11.10 31.15 -5.52
C MET A 215 -11.40 30.50 -4.15
N ILE A 216 -11.28 29.17 -4.07
CA ILE A 216 -11.50 28.41 -2.86
C ILE A 216 -10.21 28.36 -2.04
N ASN A 217 -10.28 28.88 -0.80
CA ASN A 217 -9.17 28.77 0.16
C ASN A 217 -9.30 27.49 0.99
N LEU A 218 -8.23 26.72 1.04
CA LEU A 218 -8.14 25.46 1.77
C LEU A 218 -7.17 25.60 2.95
N PRO A 219 -7.36 24.84 4.04
CA PRO A 219 -6.40 24.81 5.15
C PRO A 219 -5.01 24.30 4.72
N ASP A 220 -4.96 23.49 3.68
CA ASP A 220 -3.76 23.07 2.97
C ASP A 220 -4.10 22.95 1.47
N LYS A 221 -3.29 23.54 0.60
CA LYS A 221 -3.47 23.51 -0.86
C LYS A 221 -3.48 22.08 -1.44
N ASP A 222 -2.82 21.15 -0.78
CA ASP A 222 -2.77 19.75 -1.19
C ASP A 222 -4.09 19.01 -0.90
N LEU A 223 -5.02 19.62 -0.14
CA LEU A 223 -6.37 19.12 0.06
C LEU A 223 -7.36 19.59 -1.02
N ALA A 224 -6.85 20.03 -2.16
CA ALA A 224 -7.68 20.33 -3.32
C ALA A 224 -8.56 19.13 -3.69
N TYR A 225 -9.81 19.40 -4.02
CA TYR A 225 -10.83 18.38 -4.21
C TYR A 225 -11.62 18.59 -5.52
N LEU A 226 -12.26 17.52 -5.95
CA LEU A 226 -13.15 17.51 -7.11
C LEU A 226 -14.59 17.29 -6.61
N PRO A 227 -15.52 18.23 -6.81
CA PRO A 227 -16.91 18.09 -6.41
C PRO A 227 -17.64 17.03 -7.25
N GLN A 228 -18.45 16.20 -6.61
CA GLN A 228 -19.31 15.22 -7.27
C GLN A 228 -20.27 15.90 -8.26
N GLY A 229 -20.49 15.27 -9.41
CA GLY A 229 -21.30 15.82 -10.49
C GLY A 229 -20.54 16.77 -11.42
N THR A 230 -19.25 17.00 -11.18
CA THR A 230 -18.37 17.68 -12.15
C THR A 230 -17.69 16.68 -13.07
N GLU A 231 -17.34 17.12 -14.27
CA GLU A 231 -16.65 16.30 -15.26
C GLU A 231 -15.31 15.76 -14.70
N HIS A 232 -14.53 16.61 -14.04
CA HIS A 232 -13.24 16.21 -13.45
C HIS A 232 -13.37 15.17 -12.33
N PHE A 233 -14.47 15.20 -11.57
CA PHE A 233 -14.77 14.17 -10.58
C PHE A 233 -15.00 12.81 -11.24
N GLU A 234 -15.86 12.76 -12.26
CA GLU A 234 -16.20 11.52 -12.96
C GLU A 234 -14.97 10.92 -13.67
N ASP A 235 -14.16 11.77 -14.28
CA ASP A 235 -12.93 11.36 -14.95
C ASP A 235 -11.89 10.82 -13.95
N TYR A 236 -11.74 11.47 -12.80
CA TYR A 236 -10.84 11.00 -11.76
C TYR A 236 -11.31 9.67 -11.17
N VAL A 237 -12.59 9.53 -10.84
CA VAL A 237 -13.13 8.26 -10.32
C VAL A 237 -12.89 7.12 -11.32
N ARG A 238 -13.08 7.35 -12.62
CA ARG A 238 -12.77 6.37 -13.66
C ARG A 238 -11.28 6.02 -13.70
N ALA A 239 -10.42 7.03 -13.66
CA ALA A 239 -8.97 6.84 -13.70
C ALA A 239 -8.44 6.11 -12.46
N VAL A 240 -8.94 6.45 -11.26
CA VAL A 240 -8.50 5.82 -10.02
C VAL A 240 -8.96 4.37 -9.94
N HIS A 241 -10.18 4.04 -10.36
CA HIS A 241 -10.65 2.66 -10.40
C HIS A 241 -9.84 1.84 -11.41
N TRP A 242 -9.60 2.36 -12.60
CA TRP A 242 -8.74 1.68 -13.58
C TRP A 242 -7.33 1.41 -13.02
N ALA A 243 -6.73 2.37 -12.31
CA ALA A 243 -5.41 2.20 -11.70
C ALA A 243 -5.42 1.18 -10.55
N GLN A 244 -6.52 1.06 -9.80
CA GLN A 244 -6.74 0.02 -8.80
C GLN A 244 -6.77 -1.37 -9.43
N ASP A 245 -7.50 -1.52 -10.55
CA ASP A 245 -7.57 -2.78 -11.30
C ASP A 245 -6.19 -3.15 -11.91
N TYR A 246 -5.46 -2.15 -12.42
CA TYR A 246 -4.09 -2.35 -12.90
C TYR A 246 -3.16 -2.82 -11.78
N ALA A 247 -3.26 -2.23 -10.59
CA ALA A 247 -2.46 -2.63 -9.45
C ALA A 247 -2.77 -4.06 -8.97
N LEU A 248 -4.04 -4.47 -9.02
CA LEU A 248 -4.44 -5.84 -8.72
C LEU A 248 -3.84 -6.81 -9.75
N ALA A 249 -4.01 -6.54 -11.04
CA ALA A 249 -3.44 -7.36 -12.12
C ALA A 249 -1.90 -7.43 -12.04
N ASN A 250 -1.25 -6.32 -11.66
CA ASN A 250 0.19 -6.28 -11.42
C ASN A 250 0.62 -7.28 -10.34
N ARG A 251 -0.07 -7.30 -9.19
CA ARG A 251 0.23 -8.24 -8.10
C ARG A 251 -0.05 -9.68 -8.48
N ASP A 252 -1.16 -9.95 -9.18
CA ASP A 252 -1.52 -11.30 -9.62
C ASP A 252 -0.44 -11.88 -10.55
N LEU A 253 0.02 -11.12 -11.54
CA LEU A 253 1.09 -11.52 -12.44
C LEU A 253 2.43 -11.69 -11.74
N MET A 254 2.77 -10.81 -10.82
CA MET A 254 3.98 -10.95 -10.00
C MET A 254 3.96 -12.23 -9.17
N MET A 255 2.82 -12.56 -8.54
CA MET A 255 2.69 -13.78 -7.75
C MET A 255 2.83 -15.02 -8.62
N GLN A 256 2.23 -15.03 -9.81
CA GLN A 256 2.40 -16.13 -10.77
C GLN A 256 3.87 -16.30 -11.15
N ASN A 257 4.56 -15.21 -11.48
CA ASN A 257 5.99 -15.25 -11.82
C ASN A 257 6.85 -15.73 -10.65
N MET A 258 6.56 -15.30 -9.42
CA MET A 258 7.26 -15.74 -8.21
C MET A 258 7.06 -17.24 -7.97
N ILE A 259 5.82 -17.74 -8.06
CA ILE A 259 5.51 -19.17 -7.89
C ILE A 259 6.27 -19.99 -8.91
N ALA A 260 6.19 -19.63 -10.19
CA ALA A 260 6.89 -20.31 -11.27
C ALA A 260 8.42 -20.31 -11.04
N ALA A 261 8.99 -19.17 -10.66
CA ALA A 261 10.42 -19.06 -10.39
C ALA A 261 10.91 -19.97 -9.27
N VAL A 262 10.13 -20.09 -8.19
CA VAL A 262 10.48 -20.98 -7.07
C VAL A 262 10.31 -22.45 -7.46
N GLN A 263 9.25 -22.81 -8.22
CA GLN A 263 9.05 -24.17 -8.75
C GLN A 263 10.19 -24.58 -9.69
N ASP A 264 10.57 -23.70 -10.62
CA ASP A 264 11.58 -23.95 -11.64
C ASP A 264 13.03 -23.87 -11.10
N SER A 265 13.22 -23.33 -9.89
CA SER A 265 14.56 -23.22 -9.29
C SER A 265 15.21 -24.57 -8.99
N GLY A 266 14.41 -25.61 -8.78
CA GLY A 266 14.87 -26.92 -8.36
C GLY A 266 15.33 -27.00 -6.89
N GLU A 267 15.20 -25.90 -6.14
CA GLU A 267 15.63 -25.78 -4.74
C GLU A 267 14.60 -26.36 -3.74
N VAL A 268 13.36 -26.59 -4.19
CA VAL A 268 12.27 -27.11 -3.36
C VAL A 268 11.53 -28.22 -4.11
N PRO A 269 10.87 -29.16 -3.40
CA PRO A 269 10.02 -30.16 -4.06
C PRO A 269 8.81 -29.48 -4.73
N ALA A 270 8.14 -30.21 -5.63
CA ALA A 270 6.89 -29.75 -6.24
C ALA A 270 5.85 -29.40 -5.17
N PHE A 271 5.13 -28.28 -5.35
CA PHE A 271 4.18 -27.78 -4.38
C PHE A 271 2.94 -27.15 -5.04
N GLU A 272 1.88 -27.06 -4.25
CA GLU A 272 0.67 -26.29 -4.57
C GLU A 272 0.75 -24.89 -3.95
N ALA A 273 0.31 -23.88 -4.67
CA ALA A 273 0.42 -22.47 -4.25
C ALA A 273 -0.95 -21.78 -4.13
N ASN A 274 -2.01 -22.49 -3.76
CA ASN A 274 -3.36 -21.91 -3.64
C ASN A 274 -4.08 -22.42 -2.39
N VAL A 275 -3.33 -22.82 -1.36
CA VAL A 275 -3.93 -23.35 -0.12
C VAL A 275 -4.77 -22.29 0.58
N GLU A 276 -4.23 -21.07 0.63
CA GLU A 276 -4.95 -19.87 1.09
C GLU A 276 -4.42 -18.66 0.33
N VAL A 277 -5.31 -17.76 -0.11
CA VAL A 277 -4.95 -16.53 -0.84
C VAL A 277 -5.61 -15.33 -0.18
N VAL A 278 -4.82 -14.32 0.16
CA VAL A 278 -5.28 -13.03 0.67
C VAL A 278 -4.78 -11.92 -0.22
N SER A 279 -5.65 -11.01 -0.66
CA SER A 279 -5.28 -9.83 -1.44
C SER A 279 -6.05 -8.61 -0.95
N CYS A 280 -5.36 -7.50 -0.72
CA CYS A 280 -5.98 -6.29 -0.23
C CYS A 280 -5.28 -5.03 -0.78
N HIS A 281 -6.08 -4.01 -1.12
CA HIS A 281 -5.60 -2.65 -1.36
C HIS A 281 -5.44 -1.89 -0.05
N HIS A 282 -4.58 -0.87 -0.04
CA HIS A 282 -4.46 0.06 1.06
C HIS A 282 -4.31 1.56 0.65
N ASN A 283 -4.24 1.84 -0.66
CA ASN A 283 -4.35 3.19 -1.23
C ASN A 283 -5.43 3.18 -2.31
N TYR A 284 -6.67 3.45 -1.93
CA TYR A 284 -7.78 3.32 -2.85
C TYR A 284 -9.01 4.10 -2.39
N VAL A 285 -9.99 4.20 -3.26
CA VAL A 285 -11.28 4.81 -2.98
C VAL A 285 -12.40 3.88 -3.43
N THR A 286 -13.47 3.84 -2.65
CA THR A 286 -14.66 3.03 -2.96
C THR A 286 -15.92 3.62 -2.34
N TRP A 287 -17.06 3.39 -2.97
CA TRP A 287 -18.36 3.69 -2.40
C TRP A 287 -18.73 2.63 -1.35
N GLU A 288 -19.11 3.09 -0.18
CA GLU A 288 -19.54 2.23 0.93
C GLU A 288 -20.76 2.83 1.64
N HIS A 289 -21.56 1.96 2.28
CA HIS A 289 -22.69 2.39 3.08
C HIS A 289 -22.31 2.40 4.57
N HIS A 290 -22.34 3.59 5.17
CA HIS A 290 -22.02 3.80 6.58
C HIS A 290 -23.05 4.70 7.24
N TYR A 291 -23.56 4.31 8.40
CA TYR A 291 -24.49 5.10 9.22
C TYR A 291 -25.70 5.65 8.45
N GLY A 292 -26.25 4.83 7.54
CA GLY A 292 -27.43 5.19 6.75
C GLY A 292 -27.18 6.01 5.49
N GLU A 293 -25.91 6.29 5.15
CA GLU A 293 -25.52 7.10 3.98
C GLU A 293 -24.54 6.36 3.08
N ASN A 294 -24.65 6.61 1.77
CA ASN A 294 -23.64 6.21 0.81
C ASN A 294 -22.52 7.26 0.77
N VAL A 295 -21.33 6.86 1.13
CA VAL A 295 -20.17 7.74 1.22
C VAL A 295 -19.01 7.19 0.41
N LEU A 296 -18.17 8.08 -0.06
CA LEU A 296 -16.93 7.71 -0.73
C LEU A 296 -15.84 7.57 0.34
N ILE A 297 -15.38 6.35 0.57
CA ILE A 297 -14.31 6.07 1.52
C ILE A 297 -12.98 6.09 0.81
N THR A 298 -12.13 7.05 1.18
CA THR A 298 -10.72 7.08 0.77
C THR A 298 -9.86 6.46 1.86
N ARG A 299 -9.11 5.41 1.51
CA ARG A 299 -8.09 4.79 2.37
C ARG A 299 -6.71 5.11 1.83
N LYS A 300 -5.90 5.78 2.62
CA LYS A 300 -4.49 6.05 2.34
C LYS A 300 -3.64 5.37 3.39
N GLY A 301 -3.00 4.28 3.02
CA GLY A 301 -2.30 3.44 3.98
C GLY A 301 -3.24 2.84 5.03
N ALA A 302 -4.40 2.35 4.59
CA ALA A 302 -5.37 1.65 5.44
C ALA A 302 -6.06 0.53 4.66
N VAL A 303 -6.32 -0.59 5.33
CA VAL A 303 -6.95 -1.79 4.75
C VAL A 303 -8.41 -1.86 5.19
N ARG A 304 -9.30 -2.33 4.31
CA ARG A 304 -10.67 -2.65 4.69
C ARG A 304 -10.69 -3.85 5.63
N ALA A 305 -11.45 -3.74 6.72
CA ALA A 305 -11.55 -4.72 7.78
C ALA A 305 -13.02 -4.93 8.20
N ARG A 306 -13.91 -5.21 7.23
CA ARG A 306 -15.28 -5.65 7.51
C ARG A 306 -15.22 -6.95 8.29
N GLU A 307 -16.30 -7.31 8.97
CA GLU A 307 -16.40 -8.59 9.66
C GLU A 307 -16.11 -9.74 8.68
N GLY A 308 -15.05 -10.52 8.99
CA GLY A 308 -14.60 -11.63 8.16
C GLY A 308 -13.67 -11.29 7.00
N ASP A 309 -13.49 -10.02 6.62
CA ASP A 309 -12.51 -9.64 5.60
C ASP A 309 -11.10 -10.08 6.01
N MET A 310 -10.38 -10.73 5.10
CA MET A 310 -8.97 -11.07 5.31
C MET A 310 -8.08 -9.90 4.85
N GLY A 311 -7.03 -9.62 5.61
CA GLY A 311 -6.08 -8.56 5.33
C GLY A 311 -4.65 -8.94 5.67
N ILE A 312 -3.69 -8.12 5.23
CA ILE A 312 -2.27 -8.32 5.45
C ILE A 312 -1.71 -7.05 6.07
N ILE A 313 -1.02 -7.18 7.21
CA ILE A 313 -0.35 -6.09 7.91
C ILE A 313 1.14 -6.44 8.01
N PRO A 314 1.99 -6.00 7.07
CA PRO A 314 3.41 -6.26 7.11
C PRO A 314 4.11 -5.43 8.19
N GLY A 315 5.09 -6.04 8.84
CA GLY A 315 6.11 -5.32 9.58
C GLY A 315 7.15 -4.69 8.65
N SER A 316 8.33 -4.44 9.17
CA SER A 316 9.51 -4.07 8.39
C SER A 316 10.38 -5.31 8.12
N MET A 317 11.44 -5.18 7.31
CA MET A 317 12.41 -6.27 7.12
C MET A 317 12.92 -6.79 8.47
N GLY A 318 12.83 -8.11 8.70
CA GLY A 318 13.23 -8.74 9.97
C GLY A 318 12.19 -8.62 11.10
N ALA A 319 11.10 -7.87 10.94
CA ALA A 319 9.98 -7.87 11.85
C ALA A 319 8.86 -8.83 11.38
N ARG A 320 7.91 -9.13 12.27
CA ARG A 320 6.78 -10.00 11.95
C ARG A 320 5.82 -9.31 10.99
N SER A 321 5.15 -10.10 10.16
CA SER A 321 3.97 -9.69 9.38
C SER A 321 2.76 -10.50 9.84
N TYR A 322 1.55 -10.00 9.56
CA TYR A 322 0.34 -10.63 10.07
C TYR A 322 -0.69 -10.81 8.96
N ILE A 323 -1.29 -12.00 8.91
CA ILE A 323 -2.56 -12.23 8.24
C ILE A 323 -3.64 -11.99 9.29
N VAL A 324 -4.60 -11.12 8.98
CA VAL A 324 -5.61 -10.68 9.93
C VAL A 324 -7.01 -10.87 9.40
N ARG A 325 -7.98 -10.94 10.31
CA ARG A 325 -9.41 -10.95 10.00
C ARG A 325 -10.07 -9.72 10.62
N GLY A 326 -10.79 -8.96 9.79
CA GLY A 326 -11.53 -7.78 10.21
C GLY A 326 -12.66 -8.09 11.18
N LYS A 327 -12.88 -7.18 12.11
CA LYS A 327 -13.97 -7.24 13.13
C LYS A 327 -15.18 -6.37 12.78
N GLY A 328 -15.13 -5.65 11.64
CA GLY A 328 -16.23 -4.79 11.21
C GLY A 328 -16.49 -3.59 12.12
N ASN A 329 -15.47 -3.05 12.79
CA ASN A 329 -15.64 -1.92 13.70
C ASN A 329 -16.13 -0.68 12.94
N PRO A 330 -17.35 -0.16 13.20
CA PRO A 330 -17.91 0.96 12.48
C PRO A 330 -17.18 2.29 12.78
N GLU A 331 -16.55 2.41 13.96
CA GLU A 331 -15.85 3.62 14.37
C GLU A 331 -14.61 3.92 13.52
N SER A 332 -13.98 2.89 12.93
CA SER A 332 -12.88 3.00 11.97
C SER A 332 -13.35 2.99 10.51
N PHE A 333 -14.66 3.09 10.25
CA PHE A 333 -15.24 2.82 8.94
C PHE A 333 -14.80 1.45 8.40
N MET A 334 -14.85 0.43 9.29
CA MET A 334 -14.45 -0.94 8.95
C MET A 334 -13.06 -0.99 8.32
N SER A 335 -12.08 -0.40 9.01
CA SER A 335 -10.70 -0.28 8.50
C SER A 335 -9.67 -0.60 9.59
N CYS A 336 -8.47 -1.00 9.17
CA CYS A 336 -7.31 -1.24 10.02
C CYS A 336 -6.03 -0.69 9.38
N SER A 337 -4.91 -0.75 10.08
CA SER A 337 -3.60 -0.33 9.55
C SER A 337 -3.17 -1.17 8.34
N HIS A 338 -2.27 -0.61 7.53
CA HIS A 338 -1.70 -1.31 6.37
C HIS A 338 -0.29 -1.85 6.61
N GLY A 339 0.31 -1.53 7.75
CA GLY A 339 1.68 -1.93 8.08
C GLY A 339 2.15 -1.35 9.41
N ALA A 340 3.46 -1.30 9.62
CA ALA A 340 4.07 -0.74 10.82
C ALA A 340 4.01 0.81 10.85
N GLY A 341 4.03 1.46 9.69
CA GLY A 341 4.18 2.90 9.58
C GLY A 341 5.60 3.38 9.89
N ARG A 342 6.02 4.43 9.23
CA ARG A 342 7.37 4.99 9.45
C ARG A 342 7.41 5.81 10.73
N ALA A 343 8.52 5.69 11.46
CA ALA A 343 8.84 6.52 12.62
C ALA A 343 9.72 7.73 12.25
N MET A 344 10.30 7.74 11.04
CA MET A 344 11.15 8.82 10.54
C MET A 344 11.19 8.84 9.01
N SER A 345 11.66 9.95 8.42
CA SER A 345 11.83 10.09 6.98
C SER A 345 12.95 9.16 6.45
N ARG A 346 12.93 8.88 5.13
CA ARG A 346 14.00 8.11 4.45
C ARG A 346 15.37 8.77 4.60
N THR A 347 15.43 10.09 4.45
CA THR A 347 16.66 10.88 4.60
C THR A 347 17.21 10.77 6.02
N GLU A 348 16.34 10.87 7.03
CA GLU A 348 16.74 10.70 8.42
C GLU A 348 17.26 9.29 8.71
N ALA A 349 16.61 8.26 8.19
CA ALA A 349 17.05 6.87 8.34
C ALA A 349 18.45 6.66 7.75
N LYS A 350 18.70 7.14 6.51
CA LYS A 350 20.03 7.07 5.87
C LYS A 350 21.12 7.82 6.64
N ARG A 351 20.76 8.92 7.32
CA ARG A 351 21.68 9.69 8.15
C ARG A 351 21.99 8.99 9.48
N ARG A 352 21.02 8.28 10.05
CA ARG A 352 21.05 7.75 11.43
C ARG A 352 21.61 6.35 11.53
N PHE A 353 21.39 5.50 10.52
CA PHE A 353 21.72 4.08 10.58
C PHE A 353 22.82 3.72 9.59
N THR A 354 23.58 2.68 9.98
CA THR A 354 24.69 2.13 9.21
C THR A 354 24.31 0.79 8.56
N LEU A 355 25.17 0.28 7.67
CA LEU A 355 25.02 -1.07 7.10
C LEU A 355 25.11 -2.16 8.18
N ASP A 356 25.96 -1.96 9.20
CA ASP A 356 26.09 -2.90 10.31
C ASP A 356 24.81 -2.97 11.17
N ASP A 357 24.18 -1.83 11.43
CA ASP A 357 22.88 -1.76 12.10
C ASP A 357 21.81 -2.51 11.30
N HIS A 358 21.76 -2.29 9.98
CA HIS A 358 20.83 -2.97 9.10
C HIS A 358 21.07 -4.49 9.06
N ALA A 359 22.33 -4.92 8.94
CA ALA A 359 22.70 -6.33 8.90
C ALA A 359 22.32 -7.07 10.20
N LYS A 360 22.51 -6.42 11.36
CA LYS A 360 22.09 -6.96 12.66
C LYS A 360 20.57 -7.07 12.76
N ALA A 361 19.84 -6.03 12.32
CA ALA A 361 18.39 -5.99 12.39
C ALA A 361 17.70 -6.97 11.43
N THR A 362 18.40 -7.40 10.37
CA THR A 362 17.91 -8.38 9.37
C THR A 362 18.62 -9.74 9.50
N ALA A 363 19.20 -10.03 10.67
CA ALA A 363 19.81 -11.33 10.92
C ALA A 363 18.79 -12.48 10.73
N GLY A 364 19.18 -13.51 9.98
CA GLY A 364 18.31 -14.64 9.65
C GLY A 364 17.35 -14.41 8.48
N VAL A 365 17.41 -13.24 7.81
CA VAL A 365 16.69 -12.98 6.57
C VAL A 365 17.67 -12.91 5.41
N GLU A 366 17.44 -13.69 4.36
CA GLU A 366 18.16 -13.59 3.11
C GLU A 366 17.65 -12.37 2.32
N CYS A 367 18.42 -11.29 2.31
CA CYS A 367 18.07 -10.02 1.69
C CYS A 367 19.32 -9.22 1.28
N ARG A 368 19.11 -8.16 0.49
CA ARG A 368 20.19 -7.20 0.20
C ARG A 368 20.63 -6.50 1.48
N LYS A 369 21.95 -6.33 1.61
CA LYS A 369 22.61 -5.65 2.75
C LYS A 369 23.59 -4.60 2.21
N ASP A 370 23.07 -3.67 1.42
CA ASP A 370 23.83 -2.57 0.79
C ASP A 370 23.26 -1.19 1.16
N ALA A 371 23.90 -0.13 0.68
CA ALA A 371 23.54 1.26 1.01
C ALA A 371 22.15 1.67 0.49
N ASP A 372 21.64 1.00 -0.55
CA ASP A 372 20.38 1.37 -1.18
C ASP A 372 19.16 1.00 -0.34
N VAL A 373 19.31 0.06 0.61
CA VAL A 373 18.22 -0.42 1.48
C VAL A 373 18.25 0.14 2.91
N ILE A 374 19.22 0.99 3.27
CA ILE A 374 19.35 1.53 4.64
C ILE A 374 18.09 2.31 5.06
N ASP A 375 17.44 3.04 4.16
CA ASP A 375 16.23 3.79 4.46
C ASP A 375 15.00 2.92 4.75
N GLU A 376 15.09 1.63 4.48
CA GLU A 376 14.08 0.61 4.76
C GLU A 376 14.44 -0.28 5.97
N THR A 377 15.49 0.08 6.72
CA THR A 377 15.88 -0.65 7.93
C THR A 377 14.75 -0.72 8.97
N PRO A 378 14.60 -1.82 9.72
CA PRO A 378 13.56 -1.99 10.74
C PRO A 378 13.41 -0.81 11.70
N MET A 379 14.53 -0.22 12.12
CA MET A 379 14.56 0.89 13.07
C MET A 379 13.95 2.22 12.53
N ALA A 380 13.67 2.30 11.21
CA ALA A 380 12.99 3.44 10.60
C ALA A 380 11.46 3.38 10.75
N TYR A 381 10.93 2.30 11.33
CA TYR A 381 9.51 2.00 11.46
C TYR A 381 9.07 1.98 12.92
N LYS A 382 7.76 2.16 13.17
CA LYS A 382 7.14 1.95 14.47
C LYS A 382 7.19 0.47 14.85
N SER A 383 7.09 0.16 16.15
CA SER A 383 6.93 -1.22 16.59
C SER A 383 5.63 -1.81 16.04
N ILE A 384 5.74 -2.88 15.25
CA ILE A 384 4.56 -3.54 14.71
C ILE A 384 3.70 -4.16 15.82
N ASP A 385 4.30 -4.62 16.90
CA ASP A 385 3.57 -5.18 18.05
C ASP A 385 2.73 -4.09 18.74
N ALA A 386 3.28 -2.88 18.88
CA ALA A 386 2.53 -1.73 19.42
C ALA A 386 1.38 -1.30 18.48
N VAL A 387 1.60 -1.33 17.17
CA VAL A 387 0.56 -1.07 16.16
C VAL A 387 -0.56 -2.10 16.26
N MET A 388 -0.24 -3.38 16.38
CA MET A 388 -1.24 -4.46 16.51
C MET A 388 -2.02 -4.36 17.80
N GLU A 389 -1.39 -4.06 18.93
CA GLU A 389 -2.07 -3.88 20.22
C GLU A 389 -3.03 -2.68 20.19
N ALA A 390 -2.64 -1.57 19.57
CA ALA A 390 -3.47 -0.37 19.48
C ALA A 390 -4.76 -0.57 18.66
N GLN A 391 -4.82 -1.60 17.81
CA GLN A 391 -5.97 -1.92 16.95
C GLN A 391 -6.62 -3.29 17.24
N ARG A 392 -6.45 -3.81 18.42
CA ARG A 392 -7.03 -5.11 18.84
C ARG A 392 -8.55 -5.21 18.71
N ASP A 393 -9.24 -4.09 18.63
CA ASP A 393 -10.68 -3.97 18.37
C ASP A 393 -11.04 -3.87 16.89
N LEU A 394 -10.06 -3.76 15.99
CA LEU A 394 -10.28 -3.67 14.55
C LEU A 394 -10.08 -5.00 13.83
N VAL A 395 -9.13 -5.80 14.29
CA VAL A 395 -8.77 -7.09 13.67
C VAL A 395 -8.41 -8.16 14.70
N ASP A 396 -8.57 -9.43 14.28
CA ASP A 396 -7.98 -10.60 14.93
C ASP A 396 -6.79 -11.11 14.10
N VAL A 397 -5.72 -11.54 14.77
CA VAL A 397 -4.57 -12.18 14.12
C VAL A 397 -4.95 -13.63 13.77
N VAL A 398 -4.83 -13.98 12.48
CA VAL A 398 -5.05 -15.34 11.97
C VAL A 398 -3.72 -16.08 11.85
N HIS A 399 -2.71 -15.45 11.26
CA HIS A 399 -1.35 -15.98 11.15
C HIS A 399 -0.31 -14.92 11.50
N THR A 400 0.76 -15.35 12.15
CA THR A 400 1.96 -14.55 12.40
C THR A 400 3.07 -15.07 11.49
N LEU A 401 3.58 -14.21 10.62
CA LEU A 401 4.55 -14.57 9.61
C LEU A 401 5.94 -14.04 9.95
N ARG A 402 6.96 -14.89 9.79
CA ARG A 402 8.38 -14.57 9.93
C ARG A 402 9.04 -14.64 8.56
N GLN A 403 9.69 -13.57 8.14
CA GLN A 403 10.40 -13.52 6.87
C GLN A 403 11.66 -14.38 6.90
N VAL A 404 11.92 -15.09 5.81
CA VAL A 404 13.19 -15.84 5.57
C VAL A 404 13.89 -15.35 4.30
N VAL A 405 13.15 -14.81 3.31
CA VAL A 405 13.70 -14.15 2.13
C VAL A 405 12.99 -12.81 1.96
N CYS A 406 13.72 -11.76 1.55
CA CYS A 406 13.17 -10.48 1.15
C CYS A 406 13.89 -9.93 -0.09
N VAL A 407 13.12 -9.73 -1.17
CA VAL A 407 13.52 -8.98 -2.37
C VAL A 407 12.95 -7.58 -2.26
N LYS A 408 13.81 -6.57 -2.30
CA LYS A 408 13.43 -5.16 -2.15
C LYS A 408 13.47 -4.44 -3.50
N GLY A 409 12.44 -3.61 -3.75
CA GLY A 409 12.33 -2.82 -4.97
C GLY A 409 13.24 -1.59 -5.03
#